data_0cffaaf1cb896a57e8cd7f6c0c1e1a18
#
_entry.id   0cffaaf1cb896a57e8cd7f6c0c1e1a18
#
_cell.length_a   1.000
_cell.length_b   1.000
_cell.length_c   1.000
_cell.angle_alpha   90.00
_cell.angle_beta   90.00
_cell.angle_gamma   90.00
#
_symmetry.space_group_name_H-M   'P 1'
#
loop_
_entity.id
_entity.type
_entity.pdbx_description
1 polymer ?
#
loop_
_entity_poly.entity_id
_entity_poly.type
_entity_poly.pdbx_seq_one_letter_code
_entity_poly.pdbx_strand_id
1 'polypeptide(L)'
;MQYMFLIYLDEKSLSEAELAQCYAESAGYARELHANGKRVLAAPLHPTQMATSLRTREGKRVVTDGPFAETREQLGGLFLLDAKNLDEAIEIAEKIPAGRWGTIEIRPVLEVPDLPEN
;
A
#
# COMPACT_ATOMS: atom_id res chain seq x y z
N MET A 1 -12.44 -8.16 -10.53
CA MET A 1 -12.31 -6.72 -10.26
C MET A 1 -11.05 -6.48 -9.43
N GLN A 2 -10.29 -5.46 -9.78
CA GLN A 2 -9.07 -5.16 -9.05
C GLN A 2 -9.35 -4.20 -7.89
N TYR A 3 -8.66 -4.44 -6.79
CA TYR A 3 -8.68 -3.57 -5.63
C TYR A 3 -7.25 -3.23 -5.22
N MET A 4 -7.06 -1.99 -4.77
CA MET A 4 -5.81 -1.58 -4.18
C MET A 4 -5.98 -1.51 -2.66
N PHE A 5 -5.03 -2.10 -1.95
CA PHE A 5 -5.00 -2.13 -0.49
C PHE A 5 -3.85 -1.24 -0.06
N LEU A 6 -4.19 -0.06 0.43
CA LEU A 6 -3.20 0.93 0.85
C LEU A 6 -2.90 0.73 2.34
N ILE A 7 -1.64 0.52 2.65
CA ILE A 7 -1.20 0.17 4.00
C ILE A 7 -0.61 1.39 4.66
N TYR A 8 -1.22 1.82 5.77
CA TYR A 8 -0.77 2.98 6.55
C TYR A 8 -0.23 2.52 7.88
N LEU A 9 0.96 3.00 8.24
CA LEU A 9 1.65 2.63 9.48
C LEU A 9 2.20 3.89 10.15
N ASP A 10 2.18 3.92 11.49
CA ASP A 10 2.89 4.94 12.24
C ASP A 10 4.35 4.52 12.35
N GLU A 11 5.19 5.11 11.51
CA GLU A 11 6.61 4.76 11.41
C GLU A 11 7.37 4.94 12.73
N LYS A 12 6.89 5.85 13.58
CA LYS A 12 7.56 6.17 14.84
C LYS A 12 7.23 5.19 15.96
N SER A 13 6.15 4.43 15.83
CA SER A 13 5.69 3.53 16.88
C SER A 13 6.13 2.09 16.69
N LEU A 14 6.71 1.75 15.52
CA LEU A 14 7.18 0.41 15.22
C LEU A 14 8.68 0.29 15.47
N SER A 15 9.08 -0.78 16.18
CA SER A 15 10.49 -1.13 16.32
C SER A 15 11.01 -1.73 15.01
N GLU A 16 12.33 -1.78 14.85
CA GLU A 16 12.95 -2.45 13.70
C GLU A 16 12.53 -3.91 13.60
N ALA A 17 12.44 -4.60 14.73
CA ALA A 17 12.03 -6.00 14.78
C ALA A 17 10.58 -6.18 14.35
N GLU A 18 9.68 -5.30 14.82
CA GLU A 18 8.28 -5.33 14.42
C GLU A 18 8.10 -5.04 12.93
N LEU A 19 8.85 -4.09 12.39
CA LEU A 19 8.81 -3.75 10.98
C LEU A 19 9.33 -4.90 10.11
N ALA A 20 10.44 -5.53 10.50
CA ALA A 20 10.98 -6.69 9.81
C ALA A 20 9.97 -7.86 9.82
N GLN A 21 9.32 -8.09 10.95
CA GLN A 21 8.27 -9.12 11.07
C GLN A 21 7.10 -8.80 10.15
N CYS A 22 6.67 -7.55 10.13
CA CYS A 22 5.57 -7.10 9.27
C CYS A 22 5.89 -7.37 7.79
N TYR A 23 7.09 -7.03 7.35
CA TYR A 23 7.50 -7.27 5.97
C TYR A 23 7.56 -8.76 5.63
N ALA A 24 8.13 -9.58 6.50
CA ALA A 24 8.26 -11.01 6.27
C ALA A 24 6.89 -11.70 6.18
N GLU A 25 6.00 -11.39 7.11
CA GLU A 25 4.64 -11.95 7.11
C GLU A 25 3.82 -11.46 5.92
N SER A 26 3.97 -10.18 5.55
CA SER A 26 3.26 -9.61 4.40
C SER A 26 3.71 -10.24 3.10
N ALA A 27 5.00 -10.48 2.94
CA ALA A 27 5.54 -11.17 1.77
C ALA A 27 5.00 -12.61 1.68
N GLY A 28 4.91 -13.31 2.80
CA GLY A 28 4.33 -14.64 2.87
C GLY A 28 2.87 -14.66 2.46
N TYR A 29 2.10 -13.70 2.95
CA TYR A 29 0.69 -13.59 2.60
C TYR A 29 0.50 -13.24 1.12
N ALA A 30 1.33 -12.34 0.58
CA ALA A 30 1.30 -12.00 -0.84
C ALA A 30 1.54 -13.24 -1.72
N ARG A 31 2.51 -14.08 -1.34
CA ARG A 31 2.79 -15.33 -2.06
C ARG A 31 1.60 -16.29 -2.00
N GLU A 32 0.96 -16.41 -0.84
CA GLU A 32 -0.21 -17.25 -0.67
C GLU A 32 -1.38 -16.79 -1.57
N LEU A 33 -1.66 -15.49 -1.56
CA LEU A 33 -2.70 -14.92 -2.41
C LEU A 33 -2.40 -15.13 -3.89
N HIS A 34 -1.15 -14.94 -4.28
CA HIS A 34 -0.74 -15.14 -5.67
C HIS A 34 -0.92 -16.61 -6.10
N ALA A 35 -0.53 -17.56 -5.23
CA ALA A 35 -0.72 -18.98 -5.46
C ALA A 35 -2.19 -19.36 -5.61
N ASN A 36 -3.09 -18.61 -4.97
CA ASN A 36 -4.54 -18.80 -5.07
C ASN A 36 -5.19 -18.05 -6.24
N GLY A 37 -4.39 -17.56 -7.17
CA GLY A 37 -4.88 -16.95 -8.41
C GLY A 37 -5.33 -15.51 -8.28
N LYS A 38 -4.96 -14.79 -7.21
CA LYS A 38 -5.42 -13.40 -6.99
C LYS A 38 -4.62 -12.37 -7.78
N ARG A 39 -3.60 -12.77 -8.52
CA ARG A 39 -2.78 -11.87 -9.38
C ARG A 39 -2.22 -10.70 -8.59
N VAL A 40 -1.44 -11.01 -7.55
CA VAL A 40 -0.97 -10.02 -6.60
C VAL A 40 0.26 -9.27 -7.09
N LEU A 41 0.20 -7.93 -6.98
CA LEU A 41 1.36 -7.07 -7.01
C LEU A 41 1.49 -6.46 -5.62
N ALA A 42 2.66 -6.58 -4.99
CA ALA A 42 2.91 -6.02 -3.67
C ALA A 42 4.13 -5.10 -3.73
N ALA A 43 4.02 -3.95 -3.09
CA ALA A 43 5.10 -2.96 -3.09
C ALA A 43 5.23 -2.32 -1.71
N PRO A 44 6.20 -2.77 -0.89
CA PRO A 44 6.54 -2.03 0.32
C PRO A 44 7.31 -0.76 -0.06
N LEU A 45 7.14 0.29 0.73
CA LEU A 45 7.79 1.58 0.49
C LEU A 45 8.85 1.84 1.56
N HIS A 46 9.91 2.53 1.17
CA HIS A 46 10.86 3.08 2.13
C HIS A 46 10.18 4.12 3.03
N PRO A 47 10.74 4.41 4.20
CA PRO A 47 10.16 5.41 5.12
C PRO A 47 10.00 6.78 4.47
N THR A 48 9.10 7.58 5.02
CA THR A 48 8.78 8.91 4.49
C THR A 48 9.96 9.87 4.46
N GLN A 49 11.00 9.64 5.26
CA GLN A 49 12.23 10.44 5.18
C GLN A 49 12.91 10.33 3.81
N MET A 50 12.60 9.28 3.03
CA MET A 50 13.11 9.11 1.68
C MET A 50 12.11 9.60 0.61
N ALA A 51 10.98 10.14 1.01
CA ALA A 51 9.98 10.65 0.09
C ALA A 51 10.41 11.96 -0.55
N THR A 52 9.95 12.19 -1.77
CA THR A 52 10.10 13.45 -2.48
C THR A 52 8.73 13.83 -3.01
N SER A 53 8.30 15.05 -2.76
CA SER A 53 7.01 15.55 -3.22
C SER A 53 7.20 16.61 -4.29
N LEU A 54 6.39 16.55 -5.32
CA LEU A 54 6.45 17.47 -6.45
C LEU A 54 5.09 18.13 -6.62
N ARG A 55 5.09 19.44 -6.76
CA ARG A 55 3.93 20.24 -7.15
C ARG A 55 4.30 21.13 -8.31
N THR A 56 3.37 21.33 -9.22
CA THR A 56 3.49 22.36 -10.26
C THR A 56 2.44 23.42 -9.98
N ARG A 57 2.89 24.67 -9.76
CA ARG A 57 2.03 25.81 -9.48
C ARG A 57 2.42 26.95 -10.39
N GLU A 58 1.44 27.47 -11.13
CA GLU A 58 1.65 28.59 -12.06
C GLU A 58 2.78 28.30 -13.07
N GLY A 59 2.84 27.06 -13.56
CA GLY A 59 3.87 26.60 -14.48
C GLY A 59 5.24 26.36 -13.84
N LYS A 60 5.36 26.49 -12.53
CA LYS A 60 6.61 26.28 -11.81
C LYS A 60 6.61 24.96 -11.06
N ARG A 61 7.74 24.28 -11.12
CA ARG A 61 7.98 23.03 -10.40
C ARG A 61 8.47 23.36 -8.99
N VAL A 62 7.77 22.80 -8.00
CA VAL A 62 8.18 22.89 -6.59
C VAL A 62 8.47 21.47 -6.10
N VAL A 63 9.71 21.19 -5.76
CA VAL A 63 10.17 19.90 -5.25
C VAL A 63 10.50 20.05 -3.77
N THR A 64 9.93 19.16 -2.94
CA THR A 64 10.12 19.20 -1.49
C THR A 64 10.56 17.82 -1.00
N ASP A 65 11.52 17.78 -0.10
CA ASP A 65 11.89 16.53 0.57
C ASP A 65 10.81 16.18 1.59
N GLY A 66 10.46 14.90 1.62
CA GLY A 66 9.45 14.41 2.54
C GLY A 66 8.08 14.19 1.89
N PRO A 67 7.12 13.66 2.63
CA PRO A 67 5.77 13.42 2.14
C PRO A 67 5.03 14.73 1.96
N PHE A 68 4.00 14.73 1.09
CA PHE A 68 3.22 15.96 0.85
C PHE A 68 2.41 16.39 2.06
N ALA A 69 2.13 15.47 2.98
CA ALA A 69 1.40 15.75 4.21
C ALA A 69 2.03 14.99 5.37
N GLU A 70 2.14 15.63 6.52
CA GLU A 70 2.58 14.99 7.75
C GLU A 70 1.35 14.43 8.45
N THR A 71 1.28 13.11 8.53
CA THR A 71 0.17 12.39 9.17
C THR A 71 0.75 11.46 10.23
N ARG A 72 -0.11 11.03 11.15
CA ARG A 72 0.31 10.10 12.19
C ARG A 72 0.67 8.74 11.61
N GLU A 73 -0.19 8.23 10.71
CA GLU A 73 0.08 7.02 9.95
C GLU A 73 0.44 7.40 8.53
N GLN A 74 1.54 6.85 8.05
CA GLN A 74 2.05 7.14 6.70
C GLN A 74 1.84 5.95 5.79
N LEU A 75 1.67 6.21 4.50
CA LEU A 75 1.59 5.16 3.50
C LEU A 75 2.90 4.37 3.49
N GLY A 76 2.83 3.11 3.87
CA GLY A 76 4.01 2.23 4.00
C GLY A 76 4.10 1.16 2.94
N GLY A 77 3.06 0.97 2.14
CA GLY A 77 3.06 -0.02 1.07
C GLY A 77 1.69 -0.22 0.48
N LEU A 78 1.61 -1.11 -0.50
CA LEU A 78 0.35 -1.43 -1.13
C LEU A 78 0.33 -2.87 -1.62
N PHE A 79 -0.89 -3.43 -1.74
CA PHE A 79 -1.19 -4.61 -2.53
C PHE A 79 -2.17 -4.20 -3.62
N LEU A 80 -1.98 -4.76 -4.80
CA LEU A 80 -2.95 -4.67 -5.90
C LEU A 80 -3.31 -6.10 -6.26
N LEU A 81 -4.60 -6.46 -6.22
CA LEU A 81 -5.02 -7.82 -6.51
C LEU A 81 -6.48 -7.90 -6.95
N ASP A 82 -6.86 -9.06 -7.46
CA ASP A 82 -8.23 -9.34 -7.88
C ASP A 82 -9.06 -9.88 -6.72
N ALA A 83 -10.27 -9.37 -6.57
CA ALA A 83 -11.28 -9.91 -5.67
C ALA A 83 -12.64 -9.84 -6.37
N LYS A 84 -13.56 -10.71 -5.96
CA LYS A 84 -14.89 -10.79 -6.58
C LYS A 84 -15.72 -9.54 -6.30
N ASN A 85 -15.63 -9.05 -5.07
CA ASN A 85 -16.44 -7.94 -4.58
C ASN A 85 -15.80 -7.37 -3.31
N LEU A 86 -16.42 -6.34 -2.75
CA LEU A 86 -15.91 -5.67 -1.56
C LEU A 86 -15.84 -6.62 -0.34
N ASP A 87 -16.81 -7.51 -0.20
CA ASP A 87 -16.81 -8.45 0.94
C ASP A 87 -15.58 -9.35 0.92
N GLU A 88 -15.23 -9.89 -0.25
CA GLU A 88 -13.99 -10.67 -0.40
C GLU A 88 -12.76 -9.81 -0.16
N ALA A 89 -12.75 -8.57 -0.66
CA ALA A 89 -11.65 -7.65 -0.43
C ALA A 89 -11.45 -7.37 1.06
N ILE A 90 -12.53 -7.20 1.82
CA ILE A 90 -12.46 -7.01 3.27
C ILE A 90 -11.88 -8.25 3.96
N GLU A 91 -12.31 -9.44 3.57
CA GLU A 91 -11.76 -10.69 4.12
C GLU A 91 -10.25 -10.80 3.87
N ILE A 92 -9.81 -10.41 2.67
CA ILE A 92 -8.38 -10.39 2.33
C ILE A 92 -7.65 -9.37 3.18
N ALA A 93 -8.21 -8.17 3.32
CA ALA A 93 -7.59 -7.09 4.10
C ALA A 93 -7.41 -7.45 5.57
N GLU A 94 -8.37 -8.17 6.15
CA GLU A 94 -8.30 -8.60 7.55
C GLU A 94 -7.06 -9.43 7.85
N LYS A 95 -6.55 -10.14 6.86
CA LYS A 95 -5.38 -11.02 7.00
C LYS A 95 -4.07 -10.35 6.61
N ILE A 96 -4.09 -9.11 6.14
CA ILE A 96 -2.87 -8.38 5.88
C ILE A 96 -2.20 -8.07 7.23
N PRO A 97 -0.97 -8.57 7.46
CA PRO A 97 -0.33 -8.47 8.78
C PRO A 97 -0.19 -7.05 9.30
N ALA A 98 0.03 -6.10 8.41
CA ALA A 98 0.19 -4.68 8.77
C ALA A 98 -1.05 -4.10 9.48
N GLY A 99 -2.22 -4.69 9.30
CA GLY A 99 -3.43 -4.26 9.98
C GLY A 99 -3.35 -4.32 11.50
N ARG A 100 -2.42 -5.10 12.05
CA ARG A 100 -2.20 -5.14 13.51
C ARG A 100 -1.55 -3.87 14.04
N TRP A 101 -0.83 -3.16 13.18
CA TRP A 101 -0.06 -1.97 13.56
C TRP A 101 -0.59 -0.68 12.92
N GLY A 102 -1.51 -0.78 11.99
CA GLY A 102 -1.98 0.38 11.24
C GLY A 102 -3.35 0.17 10.63
N THR A 103 -3.55 0.78 9.47
CA THR A 103 -4.83 0.80 8.78
C THR A 103 -4.66 0.32 7.34
N ILE A 104 -5.62 -0.47 6.88
CA ILE A 104 -5.69 -0.89 5.47
C ILE A 104 -6.87 -0.17 4.84
N GLU A 105 -6.58 0.67 3.85
CA GLU A 105 -7.62 1.34 3.06
C GLU A 105 -7.83 0.57 1.77
N ILE A 106 -9.07 0.23 1.46
CA ILE A 106 -9.43 -0.56 0.28
C ILE A 106 -10.03 0.37 -0.75
N ARG A 107 -9.45 0.39 -1.95
CA ARG A 107 -9.93 1.23 -3.06
C ARG A 107 -10.15 0.37 -4.30
N PRO A 108 -11.38 0.31 -4.85
CA PRO A 108 -11.58 -0.34 -6.15
C PRO A 108 -10.85 0.43 -7.23
N VAL A 109 -10.20 -0.31 -8.14
CA VAL A 109 -9.43 0.29 -9.23
C VAL A 109 -10.38 0.69 -10.34
N LEU A 110 -10.25 1.94 -10.80
CA LEU A 110 -11.03 2.45 -11.92
C LEU A 110 -10.44 1.93 -13.22
N GLU A 111 -11.27 1.29 -14.04
CA GLU A 111 -10.86 0.87 -15.37
C GLU A 111 -10.94 2.07 -16.32
N VAL A 112 -9.81 2.39 -16.94
CA VAL A 112 -9.70 3.49 -17.91
C VAL A 112 -9.20 2.91 -19.22
N PRO A 113 -9.88 3.18 -20.36
CA PRO A 113 -9.40 2.69 -21.65
C PRO A 113 -8.00 3.18 -21.97
N ASP A 114 -7.28 2.36 -22.72
CA ASP A 114 -5.95 2.67 -23.26
C ASP A 114 -4.81 2.76 -22.23
N LEU A 115 -5.06 2.32 -20.99
CA LEU A 115 -3.96 2.15 -20.03
C LEU A 115 -3.14 0.90 -20.39
N PRO A 116 -1.81 0.94 -20.21
CA PRO A 116 -1.01 -0.26 -20.37
C PRO A 116 -1.45 -1.37 -19.43
N GLU A 117 -1.46 -2.60 -19.91
CA GLU A 117 -1.73 -3.77 -19.06
C GLU A 117 -0.46 -4.22 -18.34
N ASN A 118 -0.65 -4.75 -17.13
CA ASN A 118 0.46 -5.29 -16.33
C ASN A 118 0.83 -6.71 -16.77
#